data_18aed76e61563ac2c0e7e7df775ff914
#
_entry.id   18aed76e61563ac2c0e7e7df775ff914
#
_cell.length_a   1.000
_cell.length_b   1.000
_cell.length_c   1.000
_cell.angle_alpha   90.00
_cell.angle_beta   90.00
_cell.angle_gamma   90.00
#
_symmetry.space_group_name_H-M   'P 1'
#
loop_
_entity.id
_entity.type
_entity.pdbx_description
1 polymer ?
#
loop_
_entity_poly.entity_id
_entity_poly.type
_entity_poly.pdbx_seq_one_letter_code
_entity_poly.pdbx_strand_id
1 'polypeptide(L)'
;RLAPANRIAVLAVDPTSPLSGGALLGDRIRLSVLDDESKSDSIYVRSIATRSSVGSVPSIVRDLSYHLLSKKFDIVIIETVGAGQSEMRCAAIANRIIVVEGPARGDGVQAEKAGLLELADLIVVNKSDLDGAERVVNDLQMSLSITDDAPPIISTSTKTNQGLDQLSELILDLEERLSSKRARFRQQLIMAHESKLITNPNFEVVLDRMSEEGLSLVDALRELVE
;
A
#
# COMPACT_ATOMS: atom_id res chain seq x y z
N ARG A 1 17.94 4.78 8.13
CA ARG A 1 19.12 4.36 7.36
C ARG A 1 19.23 5.05 6.01
N LEU A 2 18.15 5.17 5.28
CA LEU A 2 18.13 5.88 3.99
C LEU A 2 18.39 7.38 4.13
N ALA A 3 17.91 8.02 5.21
CA ALA A 3 18.28 9.39 5.58
C ALA A 3 19.62 9.39 6.35
N PRO A 4 20.44 10.46 6.26
CA PRO A 4 20.19 11.74 5.59
C PRO A 4 20.61 11.78 4.11
N ALA A 5 21.12 10.67 3.53
CA ALA A 5 21.56 10.66 2.14
C ALA A 5 20.42 10.94 1.14
N ASN A 6 19.19 10.62 1.54
CA ASN A 6 17.98 10.85 0.74
C ASN A 6 16.96 11.68 1.53
N ARG A 7 16.21 12.52 0.83
CA ARG A 7 15.02 13.18 1.38
C ARG A 7 13.81 12.27 1.23
N ILE A 8 13.21 11.89 2.35
CA ILE A 8 12.16 10.86 2.40
C ILE A 8 10.86 11.47 2.88
N ALA A 9 9.78 11.23 2.15
CA ALA A 9 8.44 11.51 2.63
C ALA A 9 7.73 10.19 2.97
N VAL A 10 7.04 10.17 4.12
CA VAL A 10 6.20 9.04 4.55
C VAL A 10 4.75 9.50 4.58
N LEU A 11 3.91 8.85 3.80
CA LEU A 11 2.46 9.03 3.78
C LEU A 11 1.83 7.81 4.45
N ALA A 12 1.44 7.94 5.71
CA ALA A 12 0.78 6.88 6.44
C ALA A 12 -0.73 6.93 6.20
N VAL A 13 -1.26 5.88 5.56
CA VAL A 13 -2.69 5.76 5.23
C VAL A 13 -3.39 4.97 6.32
N ASP A 14 -4.03 5.68 7.23
CA ASP A 14 -4.68 5.12 8.40
C ASP A 14 -6.20 4.98 8.24
N PRO A 15 -6.82 3.99 8.93
CA PRO A 15 -8.26 3.96 9.09
C PRO A 15 -8.79 5.25 9.72
N THR A 16 -9.96 5.67 9.28
CA THR A 16 -10.60 6.87 9.84
C THR A 16 -11.13 6.59 11.24
N SER A 17 -10.79 7.46 12.19
CA SER A 17 -11.39 7.44 13.52
C SER A 17 -12.90 7.74 13.44
N PRO A 18 -13.78 6.88 13.96
CA PRO A 18 -15.20 7.16 13.98
C PRO A 18 -15.58 8.36 14.87
N LEU A 19 -14.70 8.74 15.81
CA LEU A 19 -14.95 9.84 16.74
C LEU A 19 -14.48 11.19 16.21
N SER A 20 -13.29 11.23 15.57
CA SER A 20 -12.67 12.50 15.16
C SER A 20 -12.74 12.75 13.65
N GLY A 21 -13.07 11.75 12.85
CA GLY A 21 -13.00 11.82 11.39
C GLY A 21 -11.57 11.97 10.82
N GLY A 22 -10.57 11.94 11.69
CA GLY A 22 -9.14 11.96 11.34
C GLY A 22 -8.50 10.57 11.37
N ALA A 23 -7.20 10.48 11.15
CA ALA A 23 -6.44 9.24 11.27
C ALA A 23 -6.53 8.66 12.69
N LEU A 24 -6.79 7.36 12.80
CA LEU A 24 -7.10 6.70 14.09
C LEU A 24 -5.89 6.72 15.04
N LEU A 25 -4.72 6.62 14.50
CA LEU A 25 -3.47 6.53 15.24
C LEU A 25 -2.52 7.54 14.62
N GLY A 26 -2.43 8.74 15.16
CA GLY A 26 -1.45 9.69 14.65
C GLY A 26 -0.05 9.06 14.59
N ASP A 27 0.29 8.43 13.47
CA ASP A 27 1.56 7.68 13.28
C ASP A 27 2.79 8.53 13.55
N ARG A 28 2.63 9.84 13.53
CA ARG A 28 3.66 10.78 13.94
C ARG A 28 4.21 10.50 15.34
N ILE A 29 3.39 9.96 16.24
CA ILE A 29 3.79 9.59 17.62
C ILE A 29 4.71 8.36 17.63
N ARG A 30 4.65 7.52 16.58
CA ARG A 30 5.43 6.27 16.50
C ARG A 30 6.82 6.46 15.89
N LEU A 31 7.09 7.60 15.29
CA LEU A 31 8.33 7.84 14.57
C LEU A 31 9.31 8.63 15.44
N SER A 32 9.99 7.93 16.35
CA SER A 32 11.09 8.50 17.13
C SER A 32 12.21 9.12 16.29
N VAL A 33 12.25 8.82 14.99
CA VAL A 33 13.20 9.40 14.05
C VAL A 33 12.98 10.90 13.84
N LEU A 34 11.76 11.41 14.10
CA LEU A 34 11.44 12.83 14.03
C LEU A 34 11.99 13.64 15.22
N ASP A 35 12.36 12.94 16.29
CA ASP A 35 12.97 13.54 17.48
C ASP A 35 14.50 13.73 17.29
N ASP A 36 15.06 13.16 16.23
CA ASP A 36 16.47 13.28 15.85
C ASP A 36 16.65 14.52 14.95
N GLU A 37 17.11 15.63 15.53
CA GLU A 37 17.34 16.89 14.83
C GLU A 37 18.23 16.74 13.59
N SER A 38 19.16 15.78 13.59
CA SER A 38 20.06 15.54 12.44
C SER A 38 19.34 14.97 11.20
N LYS A 39 18.13 14.44 11.37
CA LYS A 39 17.32 13.81 10.32
C LYS A 39 16.02 14.55 10.02
N SER A 40 15.62 15.48 10.89
CA SER A 40 14.34 16.19 10.79
C SER A 40 14.15 16.90 9.44
N ASP A 41 15.22 17.48 8.89
CA ASP A 41 15.20 18.16 7.60
C ASP A 41 15.11 17.22 6.38
N SER A 42 15.46 15.95 6.57
CA SER A 42 15.46 14.93 5.52
C SER A 42 14.19 14.08 5.50
N ILE A 43 13.36 14.15 6.54
CA ILE A 43 12.19 13.28 6.68
C ILE A 43 10.91 14.11 6.88
N TYR A 44 9.95 13.91 5.99
CA TYR A 44 8.60 14.46 6.09
C TYR A 44 7.61 13.33 6.37
N VAL A 45 6.71 13.50 7.32
CA VAL A 45 5.68 12.51 7.66
C VAL A 45 4.30 13.14 7.69
N ARG A 46 3.34 12.47 7.08
CA ARG A 46 1.94 12.86 7.09
C ARG A 46 1.01 11.66 7.15
N SER A 47 0.10 11.65 8.13
CA SER A 47 -1.00 10.69 8.20
C SER A 47 -2.17 11.16 7.34
N ILE A 48 -2.78 10.22 6.63
CA ILE A 48 -3.93 10.43 5.74
C ILE A 48 -5.04 9.48 6.19
N ALA A 49 -6.18 10.03 6.58
CA ALA A 49 -7.33 9.22 6.97
C ALA A 49 -8.05 8.68 5.72
N THR A 50 -8.42 7.39 5.76
CA THR A 50 -9.10 6.73 4.63
C THR A 50 -10.53 7.18 4.38
N ARG A 51 -11.09 8.08 5.15
CA ARG A 51 -12.49 8.55 5.07
C ARG A 51 -13.44 7.57 4.36
N SER A 52 -14.69 7.56 4.70
CA SER A 52 -15.69 6.57 4.23
C SER A 52 -16.04 6.64 2.73
N SER A 53 -15.48 7.55 1.97
CA SER A 53 -15.73 7.66 0.53
C SER A 53 -14.85 6.68 -0.25
N VAL A 54 -15.49 5.69 -0.82
CA VAL A 54 -14.88 4.72 -1.74
C VAL A 54 -14.17 5.47 -2.87
N GLY A 55 -12.87 5.26 -3.04
CA GLY A 55 -12.11 5.80 -4.18
C GLY A 55 -11.34 7.11 -3.96
N SER A 56 -11.65 7.93 -2.93
CA SER A 56 -11.02 9.25 -2.77
C SER A 56 -9.59 9.22 -2.22
N VAL A 57 -9.26 8.26 -1.36
CA VAL A 57 -7.93 8.16 -0.76
C VAL A 57 -6.82 7.92 -1.78
N PRO A 58 -6.96 7.01 -2.75
CA PRO A 58 -5.92 6.79 -3.74
C PRO A 58 -5.56 8.03 -4.56
N SER A 59 -6.54 8.86 -4.94
CA SER A 59 -6.27 10.07 -5.72
C SER A 59 -5.47 11.10 -4.91
N ILE A 60 -5.87 11.34 -3.66
CA ILE A 60 -5.16 12.26 -2.76
C ILE A 60 -3.73 11.78 -2.51
N VAL A 61 -3.54 10.47 -2.24
CA VAL A 61 -2.21 9.89 -2.00
C VAL A 61 -1.33 10.03 -3.24
N ARG A 62 -1.88 9.71 -4.41
CA ARG A 62 -1.19 9.85 -5.69
C ARG A 62 -0.75 11.29 -5.94
N ASP A 63 -1.67 12.23 -5.86
CA ASP A 63 -1.41 13.63 -6.18
C ASP A 63 -0.42 14.26 -5.19
N LEU A 64 -0.51 13.90 -3.91
CA LEU A 64 0.44 14.31 -2.88
C LEU A 64 1.82 13.68 -3.12
N SER A 65 1.89 12.40 -3.52
CA SER A 65 3.15 11.74 -3.85
C SER A 65 3.87 12.44 -5.00
N TYR A 66 3.16 12.74 -6.11
CA TYR A 66 3.74 13.51 -7.21
C TYR A 66 4.17 14.91 -6.81
N HIS A 67 3.38 15.59 -5.97
CA HIS A 67 3.76 16.89 -5.44
C HIS A 67 5.04 16.83 -4.63
N LEU A 68 5.18 15.86 -3.72
CA LEU A 68 6.38 15.68 -2.90
C LEU A 68 7.62 15.39 -3.76
N LEU A 69 7.50 14.50 -4.76
CA LEU A 69 8.60 14.24 -5.71
C LEU A 69 8.99 15.51 -6.47
N SER A 70 8.02 16.35 -6.89
CA SER A 70 8.29 17.64 -7.53
C SER A 70 9.02 18.64 -6.61
N LYS A 71 8.91 18.45 -5.29
CA LYS A 71 9.58 19.24 -4.24
C LYS A 71 10.93 18.66 -3.81
N LYS A 72 11.53 17.82 -4.64
CA LYS A 72 12.85 17.19 -4.44
C LYS A 72 12.91 16.23 -3.24
N PHE A 73 11.82 15.54 -2.94
CA PHE A 73 11.92 14.31 -2.17
C PHE A 73 12.37 13.21 -3.11
N ASP A 74 13.35 12.42 -2.69
CA ASP A 74 13.93 11.34 -3.50
C ASP A 74 13.05 10.09 -3.43
N ILE A 75 12.45 9.86 -2.25
CA ILE A 75 11.62 8.68 -1.99
C ILE A 75 10.32 9.13 -1.29
N VAL A 76 9.19 8.62 -1.77
CA VAL A 76 7.90 8.73 -1.10
C VAL A 76 7.46 7.33 -0.69
N ILE A 77 7.39 7.09 0.60
CA ILE A 77 6.90 5.83 1.18
C ILE A 77 5.42 5.98 1.49
N ILE A 78 4.58 5.14 0.90
CA ILE A 78 3.16 5.03 1.25
C ILE A 78 3.03 3.83 2.19
N GLU A 79 2.76 4.09 3.46
CA GLU A 79 2.52 3.05 4.46
C GLU A 79 1.03 2.81 4.59
N THR A 80 0.65 1.53 4.58
CA THR A 80 -0.73 1.10 4.76
C THR A 80 -0.83 0.15 5.93
N VAL A 81 -1.89 0.27 6.70
CA VAL A 81 -2.19 -0.66 7.80
C VAL A 81 -2.97 -1.85 7.23
N GLY A 82 -2.50 -3.07 7.46
CA GLY A 82 -2.97 -4.33 6.89
C GLY A 82 -4.46 -4.64 7.08
N ALA A 83 -5.31 -3.98 6.31
CA ALA A 83 -6.76 -4.04 6.43
C ALA A 83 -7.51 -4.11 5.07
N GLY A 84 -6.99 -4.87 4.10
CA GLY A 84 -7.80 -5.26 2.95
C GLY A 84 -7.74 -4.32 1.73
N GLN A 85 -8.88 -3.87 1.20
CA GLN A 85 -8.97 -3.20 -0.11
C GLN A 85 -8.17 -1.89 -0.25
N SER A 86 -7.95 -1.14 0.83
CA SER A 86 -7.15 0.08 0.79
C SER A 86 -5.68 -0.19 0.47
N GLU A 87 -5.13 -1.32 0.89
CA GLU A 87 -3.77 -1.74 0.57
C GLU A 87 -3.59 -1.96 -0.92
N MET A 88 -4.50 -2.71 -1.56
CA MET A 88 -4.48 -2.96 -2.99
C MET A 88 -4.61 -1.67 -3.81
N ARG A 89 -5.42 -0.73 -3.35
CA ARG A 89 -5.59 0.58 -3.99
C ARG A 89 -4.33 1.44 -3.88
N CYS A 90 -3.69 1.46 -2.71
CA CYS A 90 -2.42 2.18 -2.52
C CYS A 90 -1.28 1.51 -3.29
N ALA A 91 -1.23 0.17 -3.33
CA ALA A 91 -0.27 -0.58 -4.11
C ALA A 91 -0.33 -0.25 -5.61
N ALA A 92 -1.53 -0.01 -6.16
CA ALA A 92 -1.68 0.37 -7.55
C ALA A 92 -1.04 1.73 -7.90
N ILE A 93 -0.85 2.62 -6.91
CA ILE A 93 -0.25 3.95 -7.11
C ILE A 93 1.27 3.91 -7.06
N ALA A 94 1.84 3.05 -6.21
CA ALA A 94 3.28 2.96 -5.98
C ALA A 94 4.03 2.41 -7.21
N ASN A 95 5.27 2.88 -7.40
CA ASN A 95 6.17 2.34 -8.43
C ASN A 95 6.80 1.01 -7.99
N ARG A 96 6.96 0.83 -6.69
CA ARG A 96 7.53 -0.36 -6.06
C ARG A 96 6.68 -0.76 -4.86
N ILE A 97 6.53 -2.05 -4.65
CA ILE A 97 5.71 -2.60 -3.58
C ILE A 97 6.56 -3.51 -2.71
N ILE A 98 6.62 -3.16 -1.44
CA ILE A 98 7.28 -3.96 -0.42
C ILE A 98 6.21 -4.50 0.52
N VAL A 99 6.07 -5.81 0.55
CA VAL A 99 5.17 -6.48 1.49
C VAL A 99 5.94 -6.84 2.74
N VAL A 100 5.43 -6.42 3.91
CA VAL A 100 6.07 -6.71 5.20
C VAL A 100 5.24 -7.74 5.96
N GLU A 101 5.86 -8.88 6.25
CA GLU A 101 5.31 -10.00 7.01
C GLU A 101 6.06 -10.21 8.33
N GLY A 102 5.55 -11.09 9.19
CA GLY A 102 6.21 -11.45 10.44
C GLY A 102 5.57 -12.65 11.14
N PRO A 103 6.27 -13.30 12.07
CA PRO A 103 5.88 -14.58 12.69
C PRO A 103 4.66 -14.53 13.61
N ALA A 104 4.18 -13.35 13.99
CA ALA A 104 3.13 -13.21 15.01
C ALA A 104 1.70 -13.19 14.46
N ARG A 105 1.50 -13.45 13.19
CA ARG A 105 0.16 -13.51 12.57
C ARG A 105 -0.14 -14.97 12.24
N GLY A 106 -1.05 -15.57 12.99
CA GLY A 106 -1.54 -16.94 12.94
C GLY A 106 -1.57 -17.66 11.58
N ASP A 107 -2.07 -18.87 11.55
CA ASP A 107 -1.99 -19.85 10.47
C ASP A 107 -2.08 -19.32 9.02
N GLY A 108 -0.95 -19.44 8.31
CA GLY A 108 -0.89 -19.37 6.84
C GLY A 108 -0.96 -17.97 6.23
N VAL A 109 -0.48 -17.89 4.99
CA VAL A 109 -0.73 -16.75 4.09
C VAL A 109 -2.24 -16.67 3.85
N GLN A 110 -2.93 -15.72 4.48
CA GLN A 110 -4.37 -15.53 4.30
C GLN A 110 -4.66 -15.23 2.83
N ALA A 111 -5.71 -15.83 2.28
CA ALA A 111 -6.10 -15.67 0.87
C ALA A 111 -6.23 -14.18 0.44
N GLU A 112 -6.59 -13.30 1.37
CA GLU A 112 -6.65 -11.84 1.15
C GLU A 112 -5.29 -11.22 0.81
N LYS A 113 -4.19 -11.83 1.27
CA LYS A 113 -2.83 -11.34 1.00
C LYS A 113 -2.22 -11.92 -0.29
N ALA A 114 -2.80 -12.98 -0.86
CA ALA A 114 -2.28 -13.57 -2.08
C ALA A 114 -2.22 -12.52 -3.22
N GLY A 115 -3.22 -11.67 -3.35
CA GLY A 115 -3.22 -10.57 -4.32
C GLY A 115 -2.12 -9.54 -4.10
N LEU A 116 -1.78 -9.24 -2.85
CA LEU A 116 -0.68 -8.32 -2.50
C LEU A 116 0.69 -8.94 -2.80
N LEU A 117 0.86 -10.24 -2.55
CA LEU A 117 2.10 -10.95 -2.87
C LEU A 117 2.36 -11.01 -4.38
N GLU A 118 1.33 -11.10 -5.21
CA GLU A 118 1.48 -11.01 -6.67
C GLU A 118 2.01 -9.63 -7.11
N LEU A 119 1.63 -8.57 -6.40
CA LEU A 119 2.07 -7.21 -6.66
C LEU A 119 3.45 -6.90 -6.08
N ALA A 120 3.96 -7.69 -5.13
CA ALA A 120 5.19 -7.40 -4.43
C ALA A 120 6.41 -7.40 -5.35
N ASP A 121 7.25 -6.38 -5.24
CA ASP A 121 8.58 -6.34 -5.84
C ASP A 121 9.65 -6.86 -4.85
N LEU A 122 9.36 -6.78 -3.54
CA LEU A 122 10.18 -7.30 -2.45
C LEU A 122 9.29 -7.76 -1.29
N ILE A 123 9.64 -8.86 -0.64
CA ILE A 123 9.00 -9.31 0.59
C ILE A 123 9.99 -9.24 1.74
N VAL A 124 9.58 -8.60 2.82
CA VAL A 124 10.36 -8.45 4.05
C VAL A 124 9.69 -9.26 5.15
N VAL A 125 10.39 -10.25 5.69
CA VAL A 125 9.97 -10.96 6.90
C VAL A 125 10.63 -10.28 8.09
N ASN A 126 9.89 -9.38 8.74
CA ASN A 126 10.36 -8.65 9.90
C ASN A 126 10.18 -9.46 11.19
N LYS A 127 10.85 -9.05 12.27
CA LYS A 127 10.92 -9.76 13.55
C LYS A 127 11.57 -11.14 13.43
N SER A 128 12.63 -11.22 12.62
CA SER A 128 13.39 -12.45 12.43
C SER A 128 14.10 -12.96 13.70
N ASP A 129 14.12 -12.15 14.76
CA ASP A 129 14.57 -12.50 16.10
C ASP A 129 13.53 -13.32 16.90
N LEU A 130 12.33 -13.50 16.40
CA LEU A 130 11.28 -14.28 17.04
C LEU A 130 11.17 -15.69 16.44
N ASP A 131 10.78 -16.63 17.28
CA ASP A 131 10.48 -18.00 16.87
C ASP A 131 9.39 -18.01 15.78
N GLY A 132 9.54 -18.87 14.79
CA GLY A 132 8.62 -19.01 13.67
C GLY A 132 8.91 -18.11 12.46
N ALA A 133 9.87 -17.19 12.53
CA ALA A 133 10.24 -16.34 11.39
C ALA A 133 10.74 -17.17 10.19
N GLU A 134 11.57 -18.18 10.44
CA GLU A 134 12.06 -19.10 9.38
C GLU A 134 10.93 -19.88 8.73
N ARG A 135 9.90 -20.26 9.49
CA ARG A 135 8.72 -20.93 8.95
C ARG A 135 7.97 -20.03 7.98
N VAL A 136 7.79 -18.74 8.32
CA VAL A 136 7.14 -17.77 7.41
C VAL A 136 7.94 -17.64 6.11
N VAL A 137 9.26 -17.58 6.18
CA VAL A 137 10.12 -17.53 4.97
C VAL A 137 9.90 -18.77 4.11
N ASN A 138 9.90 -19.96 4.70
CA ASN A 138 9.74 -21.23 4.00
C ASN A 138 8.32 -21.30 3.35
N ASP A 139 7.27 -20.93 4.08
CA ASP A 139 5.89 -20.93 3.58
C ASP A 139 5.73 -19.97 2.40
N LEU A 140 6.34 -18.79 2.46
CA LEU A 140 6.36 -17.83 1.36
C LEU A 140 7.13 -18.37 0.16
N GLN A 141 8.31 -18.95 0.36
CA GLN A 141 9.10 -19.56 -0.72
C GLN A 141 8.34 -20.69 -1.41
N MET A 142 7.66 -21.55 -0.64
CA MET A 142 6.81 -22.61 -1.19
C MET A 142 5.65 -22.03 -2.00
N SER A 143 4.97 -21.03 -1.48
CA SER A 143 3.83 -20.40 -2.18
C SER A 143 4.25 -19.71 -3.48
N LEU A 144 5.44 -19.14 -3.52
CA LEU A 144 5.99 -18.41 -4.67
C LEU A 144 6.75 -19.32 -5.66
N SER A 145 7.05 -20.57 -5.29
CA SER A 145 7.81 -21.50 -6.14
C SER A 145 7.15 -21.84 -7.48
N ILE A 146 5.86 -21.56 -7.61
CA ILE A 146 5.07 -21.78 -8.84
C ILE A 146 5.24 -20.61 -9.83
N THR A 147 5.85 -19.51 -9.40
CA THR A 147 5.97 -18.29 -10.19
C THR A 147 7.39 -18.13 -10.73
N ASP A 148 7.55 -18.06 -12.06
CA ASP A 148 8.86 -17.88 -12.70
C ASP A 148 9.54 -16.55 -12.34
N ASP A 149 8.76 -15.55 -11.95
CA ASP A 149 9.20 -14.20 -11.57
C ASP A 149 8.81 -13.92 -10.11
N ALA A 150 9.37 -14.70 -9.15
CA ALA A 150 9.10 -14.52 -7.73
C ALA A 150 9.85 -13.31 -7.15
N PRO A 151 9.23 -12.51 -6.24
CA PRO A 151 9.92 -11.44 -5.55
C PRO A 151 10.98 -11.99 -4.61
N PRO A 152 12.12 -11.30 -4.42
CA PRO A 152 13.08 -11.66 -3.41
C PRO A 152 12.48 -11.55 -2.01
N ILE A 153 12.95 -12.41 -1.09
CA ILE A 153 12.52 -12.41 0.31
C ILE A 153 13.77 -12.10 1.18
N ILE A 154 13.61 -11.12 2.07
CA ILE A 154 14.64 -10.76 3.04
C ILE A 154 14.11 -10.85 4.47
N SER A 155 14.90 -11.40 5.36
CA SER A 155 14.61 -11.42 6.81
C SER A 155 15.24 -10.23 7.51
N THR A 156 14.47 -9.55 8.35
CA THR A 156 14.93 -8.38 9.11
C THR A 156 14.47 -8.43 10.55
N SER A 157 15.18 -7.74 11.43
CA SER A 157 14.74 -7.43 12.79
C SER A 157 15.05 -5.99 13.14
N THR A 158 14.03 -5.20 13.39
CA THR A 158 14.20 -3.84 13.90
C THR A 158 14.70 -3.80 15.34
N LYS A 159 14.54 -4.89 16.08
CA LYS A 159 15.04 -5.02 17.47
C LYS A 159 16.55 -5.28 17.54
N THR A 160 17.05 -6.12 16.65
CA THR A 160 18.49 -6.50 16.61
C THR A 160 19.28 -5.74 15.54
N ASN A 161 18.62 -4.96 14.71
CA ASN A 161 19.16 -4.30 13.50
C ASN A 161 19.61 -5.28 12.38
N GLN A 162 19.30 -6.56 12.50
CA GLN A 162 19.66 -7.57 11.51
C GLN A 162 18.96 -7.28 10.16
N GLY A 163 19.69 -7.38 9.06
CA GLY A 163 19.18 -7.25 7.70
C GLY A 163 18.77 -5.84 7.27
N LEU A 164 18.83 -4.83 8.16
CA LEU A 164 18.33 -3.48 7.84
C LEU A 164 19.24 -2.72 6.86
N ASP A 165 20.56 -2.94 6.89
CA ASP A 165 21.45 -2.30 5.93
C ASP A 165 21.25 -2.90 4.54
N GLN A 166 21.16 -4.21 4.44
CA GLN A 166 20.84 -4.93 3.21
C GLN A 166 19.46 -4.51 2.65
N LEU A 167 18.46 -4.37 3.53
CA LEU A 167 17.14 -3.87 3.12
C LEU A 167 17.23 -2.45 2.52
N SER A 168 18.05 -1.58 3.12
CA SER A 168 18.24 -0.21 2.63
C SER A 168 18.86 -0.18 1.23
N GLU A 169 19.87 -1.02 0.99
CA GLU A 169 20.48 -1.17 -0.34
C GLU A 169 19.48 -1.73 -1.36
N LEU A 170 18.75 -2.77 -0.98
CA LEU A 170 17.72 -3.36 -1.85
C LEU A 170 16.61 -2.36 -2.22
N ILE A 171 16.20 -1.48 -1.31
CA ILE A 171 15.18 -0.46 -1.60
C ILE A 171 15.68 0.52 -2.66
N LEU A 172 16.95 0.94 -2.61
CA LEU A 172 17.51 1.89 -3.57
C LEU A 172 17.68 1.27 -4.96
N ASP A 173 18.02 -0.01 -5.03
CA ASP A 173 18.28 -0.74 -6.27
C ASP A 173 17.05 -1.57 -6.73
N LEU A 174 15.90 -1.43 -6.05
CA LEU A 174 14.72 -2.25 -6.32
C LEU A 174 14.18 -1.99 -7.71
N GLU A 175 14.24 -3.00 -8.56
CA GLU A 175 13.66 -2.97 -9.90
C GLU A 175 12.18 -3.38 -9.90
N GLU A 176 11.45 -2.88 -10.87
CA GLU A 176 10.05 -3.23 -11.09
C GLU A 176 9.96 -4.58 -11.79
N ARG A 177 9.29 -5.55 -11.18
CA ARG A 177 9.02 -6.84 -11.81
C ARG A 177 7.96 -6.70 -12.89
N LEU A 178 8.11 -7.44 -13.98
CA LEU A 178 7.16 -7.35 -15.11
C LEU A 178 5.75 -7.82 -14.71
N SER A 179 5.68 -8.89 -13.91
CA SER A 179 4.41 -9.43 -13.38
C SER A 179 3.71 -8.43 -12.47
N SER A 180 4.43 -7.81 -11.53
CA SER A 180 3.88 -6.80 -10.62
C SER A 180 3.42 -5.55 -11.37
N LYS A 181 4.16 -5.12 -12.38
CA LYS A 181 3.79 -4.01 -13.26
C LYS A 181 2.46 -4.26 -13.97
N ARG A 182 2.30 -5.45 -14.57
CA ARG A 182 1.05 -5.82 -15.24
C ARG A 182 -0.13 -5.87 -14.27
N ALA A 183 0.06 -6.45 -13.09
CA ALA A 183 -0.96 -6.52 -12.06
C ALA A 183 -1.37 -5.13 -11.55
N ARG A 184 -0.42 -4.21 -11.37
CA ARG A 184 -0.69 -2.80 -11.04
C ARG A 184 -1.50 -2.09 -12.11
N PHE A 185 -1.13 -2.20 -13.39
CA PHE A 185 -1.91 -1.59 -14.46
C PHE A 185 -3.34 -2.12 -14.51
N ARG A 186 -3.51 -3.43 -14.31
CA ARG A 186 -4.85 -4.02 -14.18
C ARG A 186 -5.64 -3.36 -13.06
N GLN A 187 -5.04 -3.20 -11.88
CA GLN A 187 -5.69 -2.57 -10.74
C GLN A 187 -5.99 -1.08 -10.99
N GLN A 188 -5.07 -0.36 -11.62
CA GLN A 188 -5.28 1.04 -12.01
C GLN A 188 -6.47 1.20 -12.98
N LEU A 189 -6.60 0.30 -13.95
CA LEU A 189 -7.73 0.32 -14.90
C LEU A 189 -9.07 0.08 -14.19
N ILE A 190 -9.11 -0.89 -13.26
CA ILE A 190 -10.31 -1.17 -12.45
C ILE A 190 -10.69 0.06 -11.62
N MET A 191 -9.72 0.66 -10.92
CA MET A 191 -9.94 1.85 -10.11
C MET A 191 -10.38 3.07 -10.94
N ALA A 192 -9.81 3.26 -12.12
CA ALA A 192 -10.20 4.34 -13.01
C ALA A 192 -11.64 4.17 -13.52
N HIS A 193 -12.03 2.94 -13.84
CA HIS A 193 -13.40 2.64 -14.25
C HIS A 193 -14.40 2.85 -13.10
N GLU A 194 -14.08 2.32 -11.91
CA GLU A 194 -14.89 2.51 -10.70
C GLU A 194 -15.07 4.00 -10.37
N SER A 195 -13.98 4.78 -10.46
CA SER A 195 -14.03 6.23 -10.23
C SER A 195 -14.95 6.93 -11.20
N LYS A 196 -14.93 6.56 -12.48
CA LYS A 196 -15.86 7.14 -13.48
C LYS A 196 -17.33 6.87 -13.14
N LEU A 197 -17.63 5.66 -12.67
CA LEU A 197 -18.99 5.30 -12.26
C LEU A 197 -19.46 6.15 -11.07
N ILE A 198 -18.68 6.17 -9.99
CA ILE A 198 -19.05 6.83 -8.73
C ILE A 198 -19.12 8.36 -8.88
N THR A 199 -18.28 8.94 -9.73
CA THR A 199 -18.27 10.39 -9.96
C THR A 199 -19.25 10.85 -11.03
N ASN A 200 -19.96 9.92 -11.68
CA ASN A 200 -21.01 10.29 -12.64
C ASN A 200 -22.15 11.02 -11.91
N PRO A 201 -22.56 12.22 -12.35
CA PRO A 201 -23.63 12.99 -11.69
C PRO A 201 -24.97 12.26 -11.62
N ASN A 202 -25.20 11.28 -12.49
CA ASN A 202 -26.42 10.48 -12.53
C ASN A 202 -26.33 9.20 -11.67
N PHE A 203 -25.19 8.95 -10.99
CA PHE A 203 -24.95 7.69 -10.29
C PHE A 203 -26.02 7.38 -9.24
N GLU A 204 -26.34 8.33 -8.38
CA GLU A 204 -27.38 8.16 -7.35
C GLU A 204 -28.77 7.99 -7.97
N VAL A 205 -29.10 8.77 -9.01
CA VAL A 205 -30.37 8.65 -9.72
C VAL A 205 -30.54 7.27 -10.35
N VAL A 206 -29.47 6.71 -10.93
CA VAL A 206 -29.47 5.37 -11.51
C VAL A 206 -29.63 4.31 -10.41
N LEU A 207 -28.99 4.47 -9.24
CA LEU A 207 -29.18 3.57 -8.10
C LEU A 207 -30.64 3.59 -7.59
N ASP A 208 -31.26 4.74 -7.48
CA ASP A 208 -32.67 4.86 -7.10
C ASP A 208 -33.57 4.14 -8.10
N ARG A 209 -33.35 4.32 -9.40
CA ARG A 209 -34.11 3.62 -10.46
C ARG A 209 -33.87 2.10 -10.46
N MET A 210 -32.67 1.64 -10.14
CA MET A 210 -32.41 0.21 -9.97
C MET A 210 -33.20 -0.37 -8.78
N SER A 211 -33.26 0.37 -7.66
CA SER A 211 -33.91 -0.10 -6.44
C SER A 211 -35.43 0.01 -6.47
N GLU A 212 -36.00 1.06 -7.10
CA GLU A 212 -37.42 1.38 -7.07
C GLU A 212 -38.15 0.96 -8.34
N GLU A 213 -37.52 1.12 -9.50
CA GLU A 213 -38.15 0.89 -10.82
C GLU A 213 -37.70 -0.42 -11.49
N GLY A 214 -36.70 -1.15 -10.89
CA GLY A 214 -36.20 -2.41 -11.42
C GLY A 214 -35.32 -2.25 -12.67
N LEU A 215 -34.63 -1.10 -12.84
CA LEU A 215 -33.68 -0.89 -13.93
C LEU A 215 -32.60 -1.99 -13.90
N SER A 216 -32.34 -2.63 -15.05
CA SER A 216 -31.35 -3.71 -15.11
C SER A 216 -29.91 -3.19 -14.95
N LEU A 217 -29.02 -4.02 -14.42
CA LEU A 217 -27.59 -3.69 -14.31
C LEU A 217 -26.98 -3.32 -15.66
N VAL A 218 -27.39 -3.99 -16.73
CA VAL A 218 -26.88 -3.72 -18.09
C VAL A 218 -27.28 -2.33 -18.58
N ASP A 219 -28.52 -1.95 -18.37
CA ASP A 219 -29.01 -0.63 -18.77
C ASP A 219 -28.42 0.47 -17.89
N ALA A 220 -28.29 0.23 -16.59
CA ALA A 220 -27.63 1.13 -15.66
C ALA A 220 -26.17 1.41 -16.07
N LEU A 221 -25.42 0.37 -16.44
CA LEU A 221 -24.04 0.54 -16.90
C LEU A 221 -23.96 1.32 -18.22
N ARG A 222 -24.90 1.14 -19.14
CA ARG A 222 -24.94 1.93 -20.37
C ARG A 222 -25.16 3.41 -20.08
N GLU A 223 -26.07 3.74 -19.18
CA GLU A 223 -26.34 5.13 -18.80
C GLU A 223 -25.17 5.81 -18.07
N LEU A 224 -24.32 5.05 -17.38
CA LEU A 224 -23.22 5.60 -16.59
C LEU A 224 -21.86 5.62 -17.33
N VAL A 225 -21.68 4.80 -18.35
CA VAL A 225 -20.35 4.60 -18.99
C VAL A 225 -20.33 5.14 -20.42
N GLU A 226 -21.43 5.10 -21.15
CA GLU A 226 -21.60 5.67 -22.49
C GLU A 226 -21.91 7.17 -22.42
#